data_d3483df5f8e7e9ed072b1b3cc8bf8189
#
_entry.id   d3483df5f8e7e9ed072b1b3cc8bf8189
#
_cell.length_a   1.000
_cell.length_b   1.000
_cell.length_c   1.000
_cell.angle_alpha   90.00
_cell.angle_beta   90.00
_cell.angle_gamma   90.00
#
_symmetry.space_group_name_H-M   'P 1'
#
loop_
_entity.id
_entity.type
_entity.pdbx_description
1 polymer ?
#
loop_
_entity_poly.entity_id
_entity_poly.type
_entity_poly.pdbx_seq_one_letter_code
_entity_poly.pdbx_strand_id
1 'polypeptide(L)'
;LWNELIIRKFNSLIKLDKKKLKDELNNKISNNKKYEYKLSEILFEVENNENYKDKYNKILKYINKNDFKSASAKFSVSNSANRGGEIGWIKETVLSKKLLNIIYDLKKGQISKPIKYPNGYLILKINDLKEMKQIIDINKELDEKIRFEKNRQLNQFSLLYYKKLKQNTKINEY
;
A
#
# COMPACT_ATOMS: atom_id res chain seq x y z
N LEU A 1 -6.12 -24.95 -31.05
CA LEU A 1 -6.48 -24.60 -32.45
C LEU A 1 -6.62 -23.09 -32.69
N TRP A 2 -7.61 -22.35 -32.10
CA TRP A 2 -7.76 -20.90 -32.37
C TRP A 2 -6.56 -20.07 -31.94
N ASN A 3 -6.10 -20.22 -30.71
CA ASN A 3 -4.93 -19.49 -30.18
C ASN A 3 -3.66 -19.77 -30.98
N GLU A 4 -3.43 -21.00 -31.40
CA GLU A 4 -2.28 -21.37 -32.25
C GLU A 4 -2.35 -20.68 -33.61
N LEU A 5 -3.55 -20.62 -34.22
CA LEU A 5 -3.76 -19.90 -35.48
C LEU A 5 -3.41 -18.41 -35.32
N ILE A 6 -3.91 -17.78 -34.25
CA ILE A 6 -3.65 -16.36 -33.97
C ILE A 6 -2.16 -16.11 -33.74
N ILE A 7 -1.48 -16.93 -32.95
CA ILE A 7 -0.03 -16.82 -32.73
C ILE A 7 0.70 -16.97 -34.03
N ARG A 8 0.44 -18.04 -34.79
CA ARG A 8 1.10 -18.30 -36.08
C ARG A 8 0.94 -17.16 -37.08
N LYS A 9 -0.25 -16.55 -37.13
CA LYS A 9 -0.59 -15.52 -38.11
C LYS A 9 -0.09 -14.12 -37.71
N PHE A 10 -0.10 -13.79 -36.43
CA PHE A 10 0.09 -12.40 -35.96
C PHE A 10 1.33 -12.20 -35.08
N ASN A 11 2.05 -13.26 -34.70
CA ASN A 11 3.24 -13.12 -33.85
C ASN A 11 4.32 -12.19 -34.43
N SER A 12 4.48 -12.18 -35.78
CA SER A 12 5.44 -11.29 -36.46
C SER A 12 5.01 -9.81 -36.48
N LEU A 13 3.73 -9.53 -36.24
CA LEU A 13 3.18 -8.17 -36.19
C LEU A 13 3.24 -7.55 -34.79
N ILE A 14 3.62 -8.32 -33.78
CA ILE A 14 3.76 -7.83 -32.41
C ILE A 14 4.95 -6.88 -32.32
N LYS A 15 4.67 -5.65 -31.87
CA LYS A 15 5.69 -4.63 -31.64
C LYS A 15 5.84 -4.40 -30.13
N LEU A 16 6.99 -4.75 -29.59
CA LEU A 16 7.32 -4.58 -28.19
C LEU A 16 8.49 -3.62 -28.06
N ASP A 17 8.25 -2.50 -27.45
CA ASP A 17 9.33 -1.58 -27.03
C ASP A 17 9.81 -2.00 -25.64
N LYS A 18 10.80 -2.89 -25.63
CA LYS A 18 11.39 -3.40 -24.37
C LYS A 18 12.01 -2.30 -23.53
N LYS A 19 12.59 -1.24 -24.16
CA LYS A 19 13.17 -0.12 -23.44
C LYS A 19 12.09 0.64 -22.70
N LYS A 20 11.01 1.00 -23.38
CA LYS A 20 9.87 1.67 -22.78
C LYS A 20 9.26 0.86 -21.64
N LEU A 21 9.07 -0.46 -21.82
CA LEU A 21 8.54 -1.35 -20.77
C LEU A 21 9.46 -1.38 -19.54
N LYS A 22 10.79 -1.38 -19.75
CA LYS A 22 11.77 -1.34 -18.67
C LYS A 22 11.74 0.00 -17.93
N ASP A 23 11.65 1.11 -18.66
CA ASP A 23 11.59 2.45 -18.07
C ASP A 23 10.31 2.65 -17.26
N GLU A 24 9.17 2.19 -17.78
CA GLU A 24 7.90 2.19 -17.03
C GLU A 24 7.98 1.33 -15.76
N LEU A 25 8.65 0.17 -15.81
CA LEU A 25 8.84 -0.70 -14.65
C LEU A 25 9.72 -0.01 -13.59
N ASN A 26 10.85 0.57 -14.01
CA ASN A 26 11.76 1.30 -13.13
C ASN A 26 11.05 2.48 -12.46
N ASN A 27 10.26 3.25 -13.21
CA ASN A 27 9.47 4.36 -12.67
C ASN A 27 8.43 3.87 -11.66
N LYS A 28 7.76 2.74 -11.94
CA LYS A 28 6.80 2.13 -11.02
C LYS A 28 7.47 1.69 -9.72
N ILE A 29 8.65 1.07 -9.80
CA ILE A 29 9.43 0.63 -8.62
C ILE A 29 9.89 1.83 -7.82
N SER A 30 10.43 2.86 -8.46
CA SER A 30 10.91 4.09 -7.81
C SER A 30 9.79 4.86 -7.10
N ASN A 31 8.58 4.86 -7.69
CA ASN A 31 7.42 5.54 -7.11
C ASN A 31 6.69 4.72 -6.04
N ASN A 32 6.96 3.41 -5.95
CA ASN A 32 6.29 2.51 -5.01
C ASN A 32 7.20 2.16 -3.82
N LYS A 33 7.85 3.18 -3.26
CA LYS A 33 8.66 3.03 -2.06
C LYS A 33 7.78 2.58 -0.91
N LYS A 34 8.22 1.55 -0.22
CA LYS A 34 7.56 1.05 1.00
C LYS A 34 8.41 1.37 2.21
N TYR A 35 7.75 1.59 3.33
CA TYR A 35 8.41 2.00 4.55
C TYR A 35 8.13 1.02 5.71
N GLU A 36 9.07 0.97 6.63
CA GLU A 36 8.87 0.48 7.98
C GLU A 36 8.91 1.67 8.93
N TYR A 37 7.97 1.69 9.86
CA TYR A 37 7.81 2.74 10.85
C TYR A 37 8.10 2.19 12.23
N LYS A 38 9.00 2.85 12.98
CA LYS A 38 9.15 2.59 14.40
C LYS A 38 8.10 3.41 15.15
N LEU A 39 7.12 2.72 15.71
CA LEU A 39 5.93 3.35 16.30
C LEU A 39 5.90 3.21 17.80
N SER A 40 5.29 4.21 18.45
CA SER A 40 4.75 4.11 19.80
C SER A 40 3.29 4.53 19.82
N GLU A 41 2.55 4.03 20.81
CA GLU A 41 1.12 4.26 20.96
C GLU A 41 0.73 4.68 22.37
N ILE A 42 -0.38 5.42 22.44
CA ILE A 42 -1.16 5.62 23.67
C ILE A 42 -2.60 5.28 23.31
N LEU A 43 -3.14 4.22 23.90
CA LEU A 43 -4.56 3.90 23.82
C LEU A 43 -5.20 4.40 25.12
N PHE A 44 -6.13 5.35 25.02
CA PHE A 44 -6.83 5.87 26.18
C PHE A 44 -8.35 5.73 26.03
N GLU A 45 -8.99 5.42 27.13
CA GLU A 45 -10.44 5.36 27.24
C GLU A 45 -10.99 6.70 27.71
N VAL A 46 -12.27 6.95 27.46
CA VAL A 46 -13.03 8.10 27.99
C VAL A 46 -14.18 7.57 28.83
N GLU A 47 -14.33 8.11 30.00
CA GLU A 47 -15.46 7.78 30.89
C GLU A 47 -16.76 8.40 30.37
N ASN A 48 -17.92 7.87 30.86
CA ASN A 48 -19.25 8.37 30.51
C ASN A 48 -19.35 9.82 30.93
N ASN A 49 -19.33 10.80 30.15
CA ASN A 49 -19.37 12.25 30.32
C ASN A 49 -18.03 12.99 30.13
N GLU A 50 -16.92 12.31 29.87
CA GLU A 50 -15.64 12.95 29.54
C GLU A 50 -15.55 13.20 28.02
N ASN A 51 -15.18 14.42 27.63
CA ASN A 51 -14.93 14.72 26.23
C ASN A 51 -13.52 14.19 25.84
N TYR A 52 -13.45 13.33 24.82
CA TYR A 52 -12.17 12.78 24.36
C TYR A 52 -11.15 13.85 23.97
N LYS A 53 -11.61 15.04 23.54
CA LYS A 53 -10.73 16.15 23.18
C LYS A 53 -10.04 16.73 24.41
N ASP A 54 -10.74 16.81 25.52
CA ASP A 54 -10.19 17.34 26.77
C ASP A 54 -9.15 16.38 27.35
N LYS A 55 -9.45 15.08 27.31
CA LYS A 55 -8.50 14.05 27.71
C LYS A 55 -7.27 14.03 26.79
N TYR A 56 -7.46 14.13 25.49
CA TYR A 56 -6.37 14.26 24.52
C TYR A 56 -5.50 15.49 24.81
N ASN A 57 -6.10 16.65 25.03
CA ASN A 57 -5.36 17.87 25.37
C ASN A 57 -4.57 17.73 26.69
N LYS A 58 -5.13 17.04 27.67
CA LYS A 58 -4.44 16.71 28.94
C LYS A 58 -3.23 15.82 28.69
N ILE A 59 -3.39 14.80 27.84
CA ILE A 59 -2.28 13.92 27.43
C ILE A 59 -1.20 14.71 26.69
N LEU A 60 -1.57 15.57 25.74
CA LEU A 60 -0.61 16.40 25.00
C LEU A 60 0.17 17.34 25.93
N LYS A 61 -0.52 18.03 26.86
CA LYS A 61 0.13 18.87 27.86
C LYS A 61 1.14 18.08 28.71
N TYR A 62 0.79 16.83 29.05
CA TYR A 62 1.68 15.96 29.81
C TYR A 62 2.88 15.52 28.98
N ILE A 63 2.69 15.17 27.69
CA ILE A 63 3.78 14.83 26.77
C ILE A 63 4.75 16.00 26.63
N ASN A 64 4.23 17.24 26.47
CA ASN A 64 5.08 18.43 26.33
C ASN A 64 5.89 18.75 27.59
N LYS A 65 5.35 18.45 28.76
CA LYS A 65 6.04 18.70 30.05
C LYS A 65 7.06 17.60 30.38
N ASN A 66 6.82 16.39 29.96
CA ASN A 66 7.65 15.20 30.25
C ASN A 66 8.14 14.58 28.94
N ASP A 67 7.52 13.48 28.52
CA ASP A 67 7.74 12.81 27.26
C ASP A 67 6.58 11.86 26.90
N PHE A 68 6.62 11.29 25.70
CA PHE A 68 5.60 10.36 25.24
C PHE A 68 5.61 9.03 26.04
N LYS A 69 6.79 8.56 26.42
CA LYS A 69 6.97 7.30 27.17
C LYS A 69 6.29 7.39 28.53
N SER A 70 6.55 8.47 29.28
CA SER A 70 5.92 8.74 30.58
C SER A 70 4.41 8.94 30.46
N ALA A 71 3.95 9.59 29.37
CA ALA A 71 2.53 9.74 29.11
C ALA A 71 1.86 8.40 28.78
N SER A 72 2.52 7.54 28.02
CA SER A 72 2.02 6.19 27.77
C SER A 72 1.88 5.39 29.06
N ALA A 73 2.89 5.37 29.90
CA ALA A 73 2.84 4.67 31.18
C ALA A 73 1.70 5.17 32.10
N LYS A 74 1.34 6.47 31.99
CA LYS A 74 0.32 7.09 32.84
C LYS A 74 -1.11 6.98 32.30
N PHE A 75 -1.29 7.08 30.99
CA PHE A 75 -2.61 7.26 30.38
C PHE A 75 -3.05 6.11 29.48
N SER A 76 -2.10 5.25 29.05
CA SER A 76 -2.42 4.18 28.12
C SER A 76 -2.97 2.94 28.83
N VAL A 77 -4.03 2.38 28.29
CA VAL A 77 -4.60 1.09 28.69
C VAL A 77 -4.04 -0.07 27.84
N SER A 78 -3.15 0.23 26.91
CA SER A 78 -2.52 -0.77 26.03
C SER A 78 -1.48 -1.60 26.78
N ASN A 79 -1.29 -2.85 26.35
CA ASN A 79 -0.22 -3.73 26.87
C ASN A 79 1.20 -3.17 26.65
N SER A 80 1.36 -2.23 25.71
CA SER A 80 2.63 -1.54 25.46
C SER A 80 2.96 -0.45 26.48
N ALA A 81 2.00 -0.04 27.33
CA ALA A 81 2.14 1.04 28.31
C ALA A 81 3.38 0.88 29.20
N ASN A 82 3.63 -0.33 29.71
CA ASN A 82 4.78 -0.65 30.57
C ASN A 82 6.14 -0.48 29.87
N ARG A 83 6.14 -0.47 28.54
CA ARG A 83 7.33 -0.22 27.70
C ARG A 83 7.31 1.20 27.11
N GLY A 84 6.54 2.11 27.71
CA GLY A 84 6.41 3.48 27.23
C GLY A 84 5.66 3.59 25.90
N GLY A 85 4.75 2.64 25.63
CA GLY A 85 3.97 2.58 24.41
C GLY A 85 4.71 2.06 23.19
N GLU A 86 5.93 1.57 23.32
CA GLU A 86 6.72 1.14 22.17
C GLU A 86 6.16 -0.14 21.55
N ILE A 87 5.77 -0.05 20.26
CA ILE A 87 5.29 -1.16 19.44
C ILE A 87 6.48 -1.79 18.69
N GLY A 88 7.48 -0.97 18.34
CA GLY A 88 8.63 -1.37 17.52
C GLY A 88 8.47 -1.07 16.03
N TRP A 89 9.22 -1.81 15.19
CA TRP A 89 9.20 -1.64 13.74
C TRP A 89 8.00 -2.37 13.11
N ILE A 90 7.16 -1.61 12.42
CA ILE A 90 5.97 -2.11 11.72
C ILE A 90 6.09 -1.80 10.24
N LYS A 91 5.97 -2.83 9.39
CA LYS A 91 5.91 -2.66 7.94
C LYS A 91 4.60 -1.98 7.55
N GLU A 92 4.64 -1.04 6.61
CA GLU A 92 3.41 -0.38 6.13
C GLU A 92 2.39 -1.37 5.58
N THR A 93 2.84 -2.52 5.04
CA THR A 93 1.97 -3.58 4.50
C THR A 93 1.09 -4.26 5.54
N VAL A 94 1.42 -4.13 6.82
CA VAL A 94 0.66 -4.71 7.95
C VAL A 94 -0.36 -3.70 8.50
N LEU A 95 -0.16 -2.41 8.23
CA LEU A 95 -1.05 -1.36 8.70
C LEU A 95 -2.33 -1.30 7.87
N SER A 96 -3.46 -1.02 8.53
CA SER A 96 -4.70 -0.75 7.81
C SER A 96 -4.59 0.53 6.98
N LYS A 97 -5.35 0.64 5.88
CA LYS A 97 -5.38 1.84 5.04
C LYS A 97 -5.67 3.12 5.83
N LYS A 98 -6.55 3.02 6.85
CA LYS A 98 -6.88 4.15 7.73
C LYS A 98 -5.66 4.64 8.52
N LEU A 99 -4.90 3.72 9.09
CA LEU A 99 -3.69 4.06 9.86
C LEU A 99 -2.58 4.57 8.95
N LEU A 100 -2.40 3.96 7.78
CA LEU A 100 -1.42 4.42 6.78
C LEU A 100 -1.66 5.87 6.36
N ASN A 101 -2.90 6.24 6.02
CA ASN A 101 -3.21 7.62 5.63
C ASN A 101 -2.84 8.63 6.73
N ILE A 102 -3.03 8.26 7.99
CA ILE A 102 -2.68 9.13 9.12
C ILE A 102 -1.16 9.22 9.30
N ILE A 103 -0.45 8.08 9.14
CA ILE A 103 1.00 8.00 9.31
C ILE A 103 1.74 8.72 8.18
N TYR A 104 1.24 8.68 6.94
CA TYR A 104 1.85 9.38 5.80
C TYR A 104 1.91 10.90 5.98
N ASP A 105 0.94 11.47 6.72
CA ASP A 105 0.91 12.91 7.02
C ASP A 105 1.86 13.30 8.17
N LEU A 106 2.48 12.32 8.84
CA LEU A 106 3.32 12.54 10.00
C LEU A 106 4.81 12.40 9.65
N LYS A 107 5.62 13.28 10.23
CA LYS A 107 7.08 13.21 10.18
C LYS A 107 7.64 12.50 11.41
N LYS A 108 8.90 12.07 11.35
CA LYS A 108 9.64 11.54 12.50
C LYS A 108 9.52 12.47 13.71
N GLY A 109 9.18 11.92 14.85
CA GLY A 109 8.95 12.62 16.11
C GLY A 109 7.53 13.15 16.30
N GLN A 110 6.72 13.23 15.26
CA GLN A 110 5.36 13.77 15.35
C GLN A 110 4.36 12.74 15.93
N ILE A 111 3.29 13.30 16.46
CA ILE A 111 2.21 12.59 17.14
C ILE A 111 0.92 12.80 16.36
N SER A 112 0.13 11.75 16.18
CA SER A 112 -1.15 11.80 15.49
C SER A 112 -2.22 12.53 16.32
N LYS A 113 -3.28 12.98 15.62
CA LYS A 113 -4.56 13.25 16.27
C LYS A 113 -5.14 11.96 16.85
N PRO A 114 -6.09 12.03 17.79
CA PRO A 114 -6.74 10.84 18.33
C PRO A 114 -7.53 10.10 17.26
N ILE A 115 -7.31 8.81 17.16
CA ILE A 115 -7.93 7.90 16.20
C ILE A 115 -8.96 7.08 16.95
N LYS A 116 -10.22 7.10 16.53
CA LYS A 116 -11.24 6.28 17.17
C LYS A 116 -10.92 4.79 16.97
N TYR A 117 -10.89 4.07 18.08
CA TYR A 117 -10.59 2.64 18.18
C TYR A 117 -11.72 1.94 18.94
N PRO A 118 -11.92 0.61 18.82
CA PRO A 118 -13.04 -0.08 19.49
C PRO A 118 -13.14 0.21 20.99
N ASN A 119 -12.01 0.24 21.69
CA ASN A 119 -11.94 0.43 23.14
C ASN A 119 -11.43 1.81 23.55
N GLY A 120 -11.73 2.87 22.75
CA GLY A 120 -11.31 4.23 23.11
C GLY A 120 -10.69 5.00 21.95
N TYR A 121 -9.57 5.68 22.23
CA TYR A 121 -8.86 6.52 21.25
C TYR A 121 -7.38 6.20 21.27
N LEU A 122 -6.85 6.00 20.07
CA LEU A 122 -5.43 5.70 19.84
C LEU A 122 -4.69 6.96 19.40
N ILE A 123 -3.54 7.22 20.02
CA ILE A 123 -2.56 8.21 19.59
C ILE A 123 -1.32 7.44 19.13
N LEU A 124 -0.80 7.77 17.95
CA LEU A 124 0.44 7.19 17.42
C LEU A 124 1.55 8.24 17.40
N LYS A 125 2.78 7.81 17.65
CA LYS A 125 3.99 8.59 17.46
C LYS A 125 4.94 7.86 16.53
N ILE A 126 5.48 8.56 15.55
CA ILE A 126 6.57 8.05 14.70
C ILE A 126 7.89 8.32 15.42
N ASN A 127 8.54 7.28 15.95
CA ASN A 127 9.87 7.40 16.53
C ASN A 127 10.95 7.43 15.47
N ASP A 128 10.78 6.62 14.41
CA ASP A 128 11.68 6.55 13.27
C ASP A 128 10.96 5.95 12.05
N LEU A 129 11.55 6.12 10.86
CA LEU A 129 11.09 5.48 9.64
C LEU A 129 12.29 5.12 8.77
N LYS A 130 12.19 4.04 8.04
CA LYS A 130 13.19 3.62 7.05
C LYS A 130 12.52 3.05 5.82
N GLU A 131 13.15 3.29 4.67
CA GLU A 131 12.72 2.70 3.41
C GLU A 131 13.01 1.19 3.42
N MET A 132 12.02 0.39 3.03
CA MET A 132 12.19 -1.06 2.86
C MET A 132 12.97 -1.34 1.58
N LYS A 133 14.06 -2.09 1.68
CA LYS A 133 14.73 -2.63 0.50
C LYS A 133 13.79 -3.65 -0.16
N GLN A 134 13.20 -3.28 -1.28
CA GLN A 134 12.47 -4.23 -2.10
C GLN A 134 13.49 -5.00 -2.95
N ILE A 135 13.65 -6.29 -2.69
CA ILE A 135 14.40 -7.19 -3.58
C ILE A 135 13.43 -7.55 -4.70
N ILE A 136 13.43 -6.73 -5.77
CA ILE A 136 12.62 -6.99 -6.96
C ILE A 136 13.59 -7.54 -8.03
N ASP A 137 13.31 -8.73 -8.50
CA ASP A 137 13.98 -9.24 -9.70
C ASP A 137 13.40 -8.53 -10.93
N ILE A 138 14.09 -7.45 -11.32
CA ILE A 138 13.69 -6.60 -12.44
C ILE A 138 13.58 -7.40 -13.73
N ASN A 139 14.43 -8.42 -13.94
CA ASN A 139 14.41 -9.22 -15.15
C ASN A 139 13.13 -10.07 -15.20
N LYS A 140 12.79 -10.72 -14.08
CA LYS A 140 11.56 -11.52 -13.98
C LYS A 140 10.30 -10.66 -14.17
N GLU A 141 10.24 -9.51 -13.51
CA GLU A 141 9.11 -8.57 -13.67
C GLU A 141 9.01 -8.04 -15.11
N LEU A 142 10.16 -7.78 -15.77
CA LEU A 142 10.18 -7.34 -17.16
C LEU A 142 9.69 -8.44 -18.10
N ASP A 143 10.10 -9.70 -17.91
CA ASP A 143 9.66 -10.83 -18.71
C ASP A 143 8.15 -11.07 -18.55
N GLU A 144 7.62 -10.91 -17.34
CA GLU A 144 6.17 -11.00 -17.10
C GLU A 144 5.42 -9.88 -17.82
N LYS A 145 5.93 -8.65 -17.76
CA LYS A 145 5.35 -7.50 -18.46
C LYS A 145 5.40 -7.66 -19.98
N ILE A 146 6.49 -8.17 -20.52
CA ILE A 146 6.64 -8.49 -21.94
C ILE A 146 5.61 -9.55 -22.37
N ARG A 147 5.46 -10.64 -21.60
CA ARG A 147 4.44 -11.68 -21.86
C ARG A 147 3.03 -11.13 -21.83
N PHE A 148 2.73 -10.30 -20.82
CA PHE A 148 1.42 -9.66 -20.72
C PHE A 148 1.11 -8.78 -21.93
N GLU A 149 2.05 -7.92 -22.34
CA GLU A 149 1.87 -7.02 -23.47
C GLU A 149 1.74 -7.77 -24.80
N LYS A 150 2.54 -8.84 -24.99
CA LYS A 150 2.42 -9.74 -26.13
C LYS A 150 1.03 -10.38 -26.21
N ASN A 151 0.54 -10.92 -25.10
CA ASN A 151 -0.77 -11.56 -25.05
C ASN A 151 -1.90 -10.53 -25.28
N ARG A 152 -1.75 -9.31 -24.78
CA ARG A 152 -2.70 -8.21 -25.01
C ARG A 152 -2.82 -7.89 -26.50
N GLN A 153 -1.69 -7.77 -27.22
CA GLN A 153 -1.68 -7.50 -28.66
C GLN A 153 -2.26 -8.68 -29.46
N LEU A 154 -1.91 -9.93 -29.10
CA LEU A 154 -2.51 -11.13 -29.74
C LEU A 154 -4.02 -11.18 -29.55
N ASN A 155 -4.53 -10.87 -28.37
CA ASN A 155 -5.97 -10.82 -28.12
C ASN A 155 -6.67 -9.74 -28.98
N GLN A 156 -6.03 -8.58 -29.16
CA GLN A 156 -6.56 -7.54 -30.03
C GLN A 156 -6.62 -8.03 -31.49
N PHE A 157 -5.56 -8.65 -32.00
CA PHE A 157 -5.56 -9.25 -33.33
C PHE A 157 -6.61 -10.36 -33.47
N SER A 158 -6.75 -11.20 -32.43
CA SER A 158 -7.77 -12.25 -32.40
C SER A 158 -9.19 -11.69 -32.57
N LEU A 159 -9.51 -10.65 -31.81
CA LEU A 159 -10.82 -10.00 -31.89
C LEU A 159 -11.08 -9.37 -33.27
N LEU A 160 -10.10 -8.69 -33.83
CA LEU A 160 -10.21 -8.07 -35.16
C LEU A 160 -10.36 -9.12 -36.23
N TYR A 161 -9.57 -10.22 -36.16
CA TYR A 161 -9.63 -11.30 -37.13
C TYR A 161 -10.96 -12.07 -37.05
N TYR A 162 -11.46 -12.34 -35.84
CA TYR A 162 -12.76 -12.94 -35.64
C TYR A 162 -13.90 -12.08 -36.25
N LYS A 163 -13.88 -10.77 -35.99
CA LYS A 163 -14.88 -9.85 -36.61
C LYS A 163 -14.81 -9.89 -38.14
N LYS A 164 -13.61 -9.87 -38.72
CA LYS A 164 -13.41 -9.95 -40.15
C LYS A 164 -13.95 -11.26 -40.74
N LEU A 165 -13.68 -12.40 -40.09
CA LEU A 165 -14.19 -13.70 -40.50
C LEU A 165 -15.72 -13.74 -40.45
N LYS A 166 -16.32 -13.25 -39.36
CA LYS A 166 -17.76 -13.22 -39.17
C LYS A 166 -18.47 -12.36 -40.26
N GLN A 167 -17.86 -11.25 -40.66
CA GLN A 167 -18.41 -10.41 -41.74
C GLN A 167 -18.34 -11.06 -43.12
N ASN A 168 -17.31 -11.85 -43.38
CA ASN A 168 -17.03 -12.49 -44.67
C ASN A 168 -17.59 -13.91 -44.79
N THR A 169 -18.16 -14.47 -43.73
CA THR A 169 -18.69 -15.83 -43.72
C THR A 169 -20.19 -15.77 -43.41
N LYS A 170 -21.04 -16.22 -44.33
CA LYS A 170 -22.46 -16.48 -44.02
C LYS A 170 -22.51 -17.71 -43.12
N ILE A 171 -22.82 -17.53 -41.86
CA ILE A 171 -23.07 -18.63 -40.92
C ILE A 171 -24.54 -18.98 -41.03
N ASN A 172 -24.83 -20.15 -41.66
CA ASN A 172 -26.15 -20.73 -41.58
C ASN A 172 -26.22 -21.52 -40.29
N GLU A 173 -26.92 -21.01 -39.30
CA GLU A 173 -27.30 -21.79 -38.10
C GLU A 173 -28.44 -22.72 -38.49
N TYR A 174 -28.21 -24.07 -38.43
CA TYR A 174 -29.22 -25.10 -38.54
C TYR A 174 -29.83 -25.41 -37.18
#